data_3f32f6701438a6d168b3093b6c2483fd
#
_entry.id   3f32f6701438a6d168b3093b6c2483fd
#
_cell.length_a   1.000
_cell.length_b   1.000
_cell.length_c   1.000
_cell.angle_alpha   90.00
_cell.angle_beta   90.00
_cell.angle_gamma   90.00
#
_symmetry.space_group_name_H-M   'P 1'
#
loop_
_entity.id
_entity.type
_entity.pdbx_description
1 polymer ?
#
loop_
_entity_poly.entity_id
_entity_poly.type
_entity_poly.pdbx_seq_one_letter_code
_entity_poly.pdbx_strand_id
1 'polypeptide(L)'
;MAKNVNAGAITGAGGEPMLVIGDPSRLHAEFALYPRDAERVRTGQRVEVTSLAGDHRFNGVIETILPGSDPMSQTLIAHVDLAYQGGVWRPGLGVQGRVQVGEGEAPLAVHTKALQPFRDFTVVYAKVGDTYEVRMLDLGRRTDEWTEVLGGLEPGTEYVVDGAFLIRADIEKSGASHDH
;
A
#
# COMPACT_ATOMS: atom_id res chain seq x y z
N MET A 1 22.42 -14.47 -14.40
CA MET A 1 23.54 -15.44 -14.46
C MET A 1 24.52 -15.14 -13.35
N ALA A 2 24.74 -16.09 -12.48
CA ALA A 2 25.83 -16.02 -11.51
C ALA A 2 26.88 -17.09 -11.87
N LYS A 3 28.16 -16.71 -11.80
CA LYS A 3 29.29 -17.62 -12.06
C LYS A 3 30.22 -17.58 -10.85
N ASN A 4 30.29 -18.71 -10.12
CA ASN A 4 31.10 -18.88 -8.91
C ASN A 4 32.30 -19.82 -9.15
N VAL A 5 32.86 -19.76 -10.35
CA VAL A 5 34.00 -20.65 -10.71
C VAL A 5 35.11 -19.85 -11.38
N ASN A 6 36.34 -20.11 -10.94
CA ASN A 6 37.56 -19.62 -11.57
C ASN A 6 38.36 -20.81 -12.15
N ALA A 7 39.21 -20.55 -13.17
CA ALA A 7 40.08 -21.58 -13.70
C ALA A 7 41.00 -22.15 -12.61
N GLY A 8 40.99 -23.47 -12.44
CA GLY A 8 41.75 -24.15 -11.40
C GLY A 8 41.04 -24.38 -10.07
N ALA A 9 39.77 -23.97 -9.93
CA ALA A 9 38.98 -24.26 -8.74
C ALA A 9 38.61 -25.73 -8.65
N ILE A 10 38.77 -26.32 -7.45
CA ILE A 10 38.37 -27.70 -7.16
C ILE A 10 36.91 -27.69 -6.74
N THR A 11 36.05 -28.48 -7.42
CA THR A 11 34.65 -28.63 -7.07
C THR A 11 34.51 -29.63 -5.91
N GLY A 12 34.02 -29.16 -4.77
CA GLY A 12 33.66 -30.00 -3.63
C GLY A 12 32.27 -30.62 -3.79
N ALA A 13 32.09 -31.85 -3.33
CA ALA A 13 30.76 -32.46 -3.23
C ALA A 13 29.93 -31.71 -2.17
N GLY A 14 28.84 -31.06 -2.56
CA GLY A 14 27.92 -30.32 -1.67
C GLY A 14 28.20 -28.82 -1.54
N GLY A 15 28.98 -28.24 -2.45
CA GLY A 15 29.21 -26.78 -2.51
C GLY A 15 28.08 -25.98 -3.16
N GLU A 16 28.19 -24.65 -3.08
CA GLU A 16 27.29 -23.72 -3.79
C GLU A 16 27.31 -24.00 -5.31
N PRO A 17 26.20 -23.73 -6.02
CA PRO A 17 26.13 -23.95 -7.45
C PRO A 17 27.20 -23.11 -8.18
N MET A 18 28.00 -23.75 -9.02
CA MET A 18 29.08 -23.09 -9.78
C MET A 18 28.52 -22.16 -10.88
N LEU A 19 27.35 -22.48 -11.40
CA LEU A 19 26.69 -21.73 -12.47
C LEU A 19 25.18 -21.77 -12.26
N VAL A 20 24.56 -20.60 -12.26
CA VAL A 20 23.10 -20.45 -12.26
C VAL A 20 22.68 -19.89 -13.61
N ILE A 21 21.88 -20.67 -14.35
CA ILE A 21 21.29 -20.27 -15.64
C ILE A 21 19.79 -20.06 -15.40
N GLY A 22 19.27 -18.91 -15.78
CA GLY A 22 17.87 -18.58 -15.72
C GLY A 22 17.39 -17.96 -17.04
N ASP A 23 16.12 -18.13 -17.33
CA ASP A 23 15.46 -17.46 -18.45
C ASP A 23 14.98 -16.07 -18.01
N PRO A 24 15.60 -14.97 -18.49
CA PRO A 24 15.22 -13.62 -18.09
C PRO A 24 13.88 -13.17 -18.69
N SER A 25 13.30 -13.94 -19.62
CA SER A 25 11.98 -13.64 -20.19
C SER A 25 10.83 -13.99 -19.25
N ARG A 26 11.09 -14.79 -18.22
CA ARG A 26 10.12 -15.23 -17.21
C ARG A 26 10.57 -14.76 -15.83
N LEU A 27 10.06 -13.64 -15.41
CA LEU A 27 10.34 -13.07 -14.09
C LEU A 27 9.09 -13.14 -13.22
N HIS A 28 9.31 -13.42 -11.96
CA HIS A 28 8.29 -13.35 -10.92
C HIS A 28 8.70 -12.31 -9.89
N ALA A 29 7.74 -11.51 -9.45
CA ALA A 29 7.89 -10.74 -8.23
C ALA A 29 7.43 -11.61 -7.05
N GLU A 30 8.25 -11.67 -6.00
CA GLU A 30 7.95 -12.38 -4.77
C GLU A 30 7.62 -11.39 -3.66
N PHE A 31 6.47 -11.57 -3.01
CA PHE A 31 6.02 -10.73 -1.92
C PHE A 31 5.85 -11.54 -0.65
N ALA A 32 6.47 -11.07 0.43
CA ALA A 32 6.23 -11.60 1.75
C ALA A 32 4.88 -11.09 2.28
N LEU A 33 3.93 -12.00 2.49
CA LEU A 33 2.63 -11.74 3.10
C LEU A 33 2.72 -12.00 4.60
N TYR A 34 2.56 -10.97 5.41
CA TYR A 34 2.49 -11.12 6.85
C TYR A 34 1.19 -11.81 7.29
N PRO A 35 1.16 -12.48 8.44
CA PRO A 35 -0.01 -13.24 8.91
C PRO A 35 -1.32 -12.45 8.88
N ARG A 36 -1.30 -11.19 9.31
CA ARG A 36 -2.47 -10.29 9.31
C ARG A 36 -3.04 -10.01 7.91
N ASP A 37 -2.20 -10.07 6.87
CA ASP A 37 -2.57 -9.77 5.49
C ASP A 37 -2.90 -11.05 4.71
N ALA A 38 -2.32 -12.19 5.13
CA ALA A 38 -2.47 -13.49 4.48
C ALA A 38 -3.94 -13.97 4.46
N GLU A 39 -4.75 -13.60 5.45
CA GLU A 39 -6.18 -13.93 5.48
C GLU A 39 -7.00 -13.18 4.43
N ARG A 40 -6.51 -12.05 3.94
CA ARG A 40 -7.21 -11.16 3.01
C ARG A 40 -6.73 -11.30 1.58
N VAL A 41 -5.50 -11.77 1.39
CA VAL A 41 -4.88 -11.91 0.07
C VAL A 41 -5.19 -13.28 -0.52
N ARG A 42 -5.60 -13.32 -1.78
CA ARG A 42 -5.98 -14.54 -2.51
C ARG A 42 -5.37 -14.53 -3.92
N THR A 43 -5.17 -15.71 -4.46
CA THR A 43 -4.85 -15.92 -5.87
C THR A 43 -5.90 -15.28 -6.76
N GLY A 44 -5.50 -14.66 -7.86
CA GLY A 44 -6.35 -13.95 -8.81
C GLY A 44 -6.65 -12.48 -8.44
N GLN A 45 -6.27 -12.01 -7.25
CA GLN A 45 -6.42 -10.60 -6.91
C GLN A 45 -5.46 -9.72 -7.70
N ARG A 46 -5.94 -8.52 -8.06
CA ARG A 46 -5.12 -7.51 -8.74
C ARG A 46 -4.05 -6.96 -7.82
N VAL A 47 -2.87 -6.75 -8.38
CA VAL A 47 -1.73 -6.18 -7.69
C VAL A 47 -1.00 -5.18 -8.58
N GLU A 48 -0.74 -4.00 -8.05
CA GLU A 48 0.19 -3.04 -8.63
C GLU A 48 1.58 -3.31 -8.04
N VAL A 49 2.53 -3.67 -8.90
CA VAL A 49 3.93 -3.88 -8.54
C VAL A 49 4.71 -2.62 -8.88
N THR A 50 5.43 -2.06 -7.92
CA THR A 50 6.27 -0.87 -8.10
C THR A 50 7.71 -1.20 -7.77
N SER A 51 8.65 -0.77 -8.61
CA SER A 51 10.09 -0.89 -8.33
C SER A 51 10.50 0.08 -7.21
N LEU A 52 11.32 -0.40 -6.26
CA LEU A 52 11.92 0.46 -5.24
C LEU A 52 13.10 1.30 -5.78
N ALA A 53 13.62 0.95 -6.96
CA ALA A 53 14.78 1.60 -7.58
C ALA A 53 14.39 2.63 -8.67
N GLY A 54 13.10 2.84 -8.94
CA GLY A 54 12.63 3.77 -9.98
C GLY A 54 11.11 3.79 -10.09
N ASP A 55 10.59 4.56 -11.05
CA ASP A 55 9.15 4.79 -11.24
C ASP A 55 8.45 3.70 -12.08
N HIS A 56 9.04 2.52 -12.18
CA HIS A 56 8.46 1.44 -12.97
C HIS A 56 7.31 0.78 -12.22
N ARG A 57 6.17 0.67 -12.89
CA ARG A 57 4.95 0.04 -12.39
C ARG A 57 4.48 -1.05 -13.32
N PHE A 58 3.90 -2.08 -12.75
CA PHE A 58 3.28 -3.19 -13.47
C PHE A 58 1.98 -3.58 -12.77
N ASN A 59 0.92 -3.71 -13.54
CA ASN A 59 -0.36 -4.22 -13.04
C ASN A 59 -0.48 -5.69 -13.43
N GLY A 60 -0.57 -6.54 -12.44
CA GLY A 60 -0.68 -7.98 -12.58
C GLY A 60 -1.75 -8.58 -11.68
N VAL A 61 -1.66 -9.88 -11.53
CA VAL A 61 -2.48 -10.65 -10.60
C VAL A 61 -1.58 -11.55 -9.76
N ILE A 62 -2.04 -11.89 -8.57
CA ILE A 62 -1.39 -12.92 -7.74
C ILE A 62 -1.65 -14.28 -8.37
N GLU A 63 -0.60 -14.88 -8.93
CA GLU A 63 -0.69 -16.18 -9.57
C GLU A 63 -0.73 -17.33 -8.57
N THR A 64 0.11 -17.25 -7.56
CA THR A 64 0.26 -18.33 -6.57
C THR A 64 0.61 -17.76 -5.21
N ILE A 65 0.09 -18.39 -4.17
CA ILE A 65 0.54 -18.21 -2.80
C ILE A 65 1.11 -19.56 -2.36
N LEU A 66 2.39 -19.59 -2.03
CA LEU A 66 3.06 -20.82 -1.61
C LEU A 66 2.49 -21.29 -0.27
N PRO A 67 2.22 -22.61 -0.11
CA PRO A 67 1.55 -23.14 1.08
C PRO A 67 2.45 -23.19 2.32
N GLY A 68 3.75 -22.98 2.18
CA GLY A 68 4.69 -22.96 3.28
C GLY A 68 5.00 -21.55 3.74
N SER A 69 5.00 -21.33 5.05
CA SER A 69 5.55 -20.10 5.63
C SER A 69 7.04 -20.24 5.88
N ASP A 70 7.78 -19.14 5.72
CA ASP A 70 9.15 -19.07 6.19
C ASP A 70 9.17 -19.20 7.72
N PRO A 71 9.93 -20.17 8.29
CA PRO A 71 9.91 -20.43 9.73
C PRO A 71 10.41 -19.26 10.60
N MET A 72 11.25 -18.38 10.05
CA MET A 72 11.82 -17.25 10.78
C MET A 72 10.93 -16.02 10.71
N SER A 73 10.39 -15.72 9.54
CA SER A 73 9.55 -14.53 9.32
C SER A 73 8.05 -14.79 9.50
N GLN A 74 7.65 -16.07 9.48
CA GLN A 74 6.24 -16.52 9.51
C GLN A 74 5.39 -15.93 8.38
N THR A 75 6.05 -15.56 7.26
CA THR A 75 5.38 -14.99 6.09
C THR A 75 5.09 -16.07 5.05
N LEU A 76 3.99 -15.93 4.33
CA LEU A 76 3.74 -16.65 3.08
C LEU A 76 4.39 -15.89 1.93
N ILE A 77 4.70 -16.60 0.86
CA ILE A 77 5.25 -15.99 -0.36
C ILE A 77 4.14 -15.97 -1.43
N ALA A 78 3.82 -14.79 -1.92
CA ALA A 78 2.95 -14.61 -3.08
C ALA A 78 3.79 -14.31 -4.32
N HIS A 79 3.46 -14.96 -5.43
CA HIS A 79 4.11 -14.78 -6.73
C HIS A 79 3.21 -13.99 -7.68
N VAL A 80 3.83 -13.09 -8.42
CA VAL A 80 3.22 -12.32 -9.49
C VAL A 80 4.10 -12.41 -10.73
N ASP A 81 3.57 -12.92 -11.82
CA ASP A 81 4.30 -12.99 -13.07
C ASP A 81 4.47 -11.59 -13.66
N LEU A 82 5.70 -11.20 -13.90
CA LEU A 82 6.04 -9.94 -14.55
C LEU A 82 6.21 -10.17 -16.05
N ALA A 83 5.41 -9.49 -16.85
CA ALA A 83 5.62 -9.51 -18.30
C ALA A 83 6.98 -8.92 -18.65
N TYR A 84 7.68 -9.57 -19.60
CA TYR A 84 8.94 -9.06 -20.11
C TYR A 84 8.75 -7.69 -20.78
N GLN A 85 9.38 -6.66 -20.22
CA GLN A 85 9.31 -5.28 -20.69
C GLN A 85 10.72 -4.76 -21.05
N GLY A 86 11.41 -5.44 -21.95
CA GLY A 86 12.69 -4.94 -22.46
C GLY A 86 13.81 -4.78 -21.43
N GLY A 87 13.79 -5.57 -20.34
CA GLY A 87 14.84 -5.54 -19.31
C GLY A 87 14.67 -4.46 -18.24
N VAL A 88 13.51 -3.83 -18.14
CA VAL A 88 13.13 -2.92 -17.05
C VAL A 88 13.16 -3.66 -15.72
N TRP A 89 12.56 -4.84 -15.67
CA TRP A 89 12.58 -5.72 -14.51
C TRP A 89 13.80 -6.64 -14.58
N ARG A 90 14.53 -6.76 -13.49
CA ARG A 90 15.74 -7.60 -13.39
C ARG A 90 15.71 -8.41 -12.09
N PRO A 91 16.25 -9.64 -12.09
CA PRO A 91 16.42 -10.40 -10.86
C PRO A 91 17.19 -9.59 -9.81
N GLY A 92 16.73 -9.67 -8.56
CA GLY A 92 17.35 -8.98 -7.43
C GLY A 92 16.90 -7.52 -7.22
N LEU A 93 16.00 -6.99 -8.07
CA LEU A 93 15.37 -5.68 -7.79
C LEU A 93 14.39 -5.81 -6.62
N GLY A 94 14.49 -4.86 -5.68
CA GLY A 94 13.47 -4.69 -4.66
C GLY A 94 12.17 -4.14 -5.28
N VAL A 95 11.05 -4.76 -4.89
CA VAL A 95 9.71 -4.36 -5.37
C VAL A 95 8.75 -4.24 -4.20
N GLN A 96 7.73 -3.41 -4.38
CA GLN A 96 6.60 -3.27 -3.50
C GLN A 96 5.32 -3.65 -4.25
N GLY A 97 4.44 -4.44 -3.62
CA GLY A 97 3.13 -4.82 -4.15
C GLY A 97 2.01 -4.13 -3.39
N ARG A 98 1.05 -3.56 -4.12
CA ARG A 98 -0.22 -3.06 -3.57
C ARG A 98 -1.33 -3.96 -4.08
N VAL A 99 -1.89 -4.79 -3.21
CA VAL A 99 -2.93 -5.77 -3.54
C VAL A 99 -4.31 -5.16 -3.31
N GLN A 100 -5.20 -5.31 -4.29
CA GLN A 100 -6.61 -4.98 -4.15
C GLN A 100 -7.31 -6.12 -3.43
N VAL A 101 -7.55 -5.99 -2.13
CA VAL A 101 -8.11 -7.05 -1.28
C VAL A 101 -9.64 -7.06 -1.21
N GLY A 102 -10.30 -6.09 -1.83
CA GLY A 102 -11.75 -6.02 -1.91
C GLY A 102 -12.21 -4.83 -2.73
N GLU A 103 -13.41 -4.95 -3.25
CA GLU A 103 -14.19 -3.88 -3.85
C GLU A 103 -15.49 -3.77 -3.06
N GLY A 104 -16.01 -2.57 -2.91
CA GLY A 104 -17.28 -2.35 -2.26
C GLY A 104 -17.69 -0.90 -2.39
N GLU A 105 -18.99 -0.68 -2.53
CA GLU A 105 -19.55 0.66 -2.49
C GLU A 105 -19.51 1.20 -1.07
N ALA A 106 -19.14 2.45 -0.93
CA ALA A 106 -19.28 3.22 0.29
C ALA A 106 -20.45 4.19 0.07
N PRO A 107 -21.53 4.09 0.86
CA PRO A 107 -22.69 5.01 0.73
C PRO A 107 -22.27 6.47 0.90
N LEU A 108 -21.27 6.71 1.73
CA LEU A 108 -20.68 8.02 1.95
C LEU A 108 -19.17 7.88 2.09
N ALA A 109 -18.43 8.74 1.40
CA ALA A 109 -16.99 8.80 1.50
C ALA A 109 -16.49 10.24 1.40
N VAL A 110 -15.35 10.50 2.03
CA VAL A 110 -14.65 11.80 1.95
C VAL A 110 -13.25 11.59 1.41
N HIS A 111 -12.68 12.62 0.78
CA HIS A 111 -11.27 12.59 0.38
C HIS A 111 -10.38 12.36 1.60
N THR A 112 -9.48 11.38 1.52
CA THR A 112 -8.58 11.03 2.62
C THR A 112 -7.73 12.23 3.09
N LYS A 113 -7.35 13.11 2.16
CA LYS A 113 -6.59 14.33 2.46
C LYS A 113 -7.39 15.42 3.21
N ALA A 114 -8.73 15.33 3.21
CA ALA A 114 -9.58 16.25 3.96
C ALA A 114 -9.59 15.95 5.47
N LEU A 115 -9.21 14.74 5.83
CA LEU A 115 -9.22 14.28 7.22
C LEU A 115 -8.13 14.98 8.03
N GLN A 116 -8.53 15.58 9.14
CA GLN A 116 -7.63 16.28 10.05
C GLN A 116 -7.75 15.68 11.46
N PRO A 117 -6.61 15.51 12.17
CA PRO A 117 -6.66 15.20 13.59
C PRO A 117 -7.09 16.44 14.36
N PHE A 118 -8.06 16.30 15.24
CA PHE A 118 -8.50 17.35 16.15
C PHE A 118 -8.76 16.75 17.52
N ARG A 119 -7.89 17.05 18.51
CA ARG A 119 -7.86 16.37 19.81
C ARG A 119 -7.73 14.85 19.61
N ASP A 120 -8.64 14.07 20.16
CA ASP A 120 -8.66 12.60 20.08
C ASP A 120 -9.48 12.06 18.90
N PHE A 121 -9.95 12.94 18.01
CA PHE A 121 -10.87 12.60 16.93
C PHE A 121 -10.26 12.88 15.54
N THR A 122 -10.78 12.17 14.54
CA THR A 122 -10.57 12.52 13.14
C THR A 122 -11.80 13.29 12.65
N VAL A 123 -11.55 14.43 12.02
CA VAL A 123 -12.60 15.36 11.63
C VAL A 123 -12.46 15.84 10.19
N VAL A 124 -13.53 16.37 9.64
CA VAL A 124 -13.52 17.28 8.49
C VAL A 124 -14.11 18.63 8.90
N TYR A 125 -13.79 19.66 8.13
CA TYR A 125 -14.38 20.98 8.31
C TYR A 125 -15.50 21.14 7.29
N ALA A 126 -16.75 21.03 7.74
CA ALA A 126 -17.95 21.23 6.92
C ALA A 126 -18.25 22.71 6.77
N LYS A 127 -18.61 23.12 5.56
CA LYS A 127 -19.06 24.49 5.29
C LYS A 127 -20.53 24.63 5.66
N VAL A 128 -20.85 25.57 6.54
CA VAL A 128 -22.21 25.91 6.94
C VAL A 128 -22.42 27.41 6.76
N GLY A 129 -23.09 27.80 5.69
CA GLY A 129 -23.20 29.22 5.30
C GLY A 129 -21.82 29.83 5.04
N ASP A 130 -21.47 30.87 5.82
CA ASP A 130 -20.17 31.56 5.70
C ASP A 130 -19.16 31.11 6.74
N THR A 131 -19.42 30.01 7.47
CA THR A 131 -18.57 29.49 8.53
C THR A 131 -18.20 28.03 8.28
N TYR A 132 -17.19 27.57 9.03
CA TYR A 132 -16.78 26.17 9.02
C TYR A 132 -17.04 25.55 10.38
N GLU A 133 -17.63 24.36 10.37
CA GLU A 133 -17.90 23.58 11.58
C GLU A 133 -17.06 22.31 11.58
N VAL A 134 -16.58 21.95 12.77
CA VAL A 134 -15.87 20.68 12.99
C VAL A 134 -16.90 19.54 13.00
N ARG A 135 -16.72 18.57 12.12
CA ARG A 135 -17.51 17.33 12.07
C ARG A 135 -16.62 16.17 12.45
N MET A 136 -16.89 15.55 13.59
CA MET A 136 -16.25 14.32 14.03
C MET A 136 -16.79 13.16 13.20
N LEU A 137 -15.90 12.30 12.68
CA LEU A 137 -16.29 11.23 11.79
C LEU A 137 -16.01 9.86 12.38
N ASP A 138 -16.99 8.98 12.22
CA ASP A 138 -16.76 7.54 12.35
C ASP A 138 -16.33 7.00 10.99
N LEU A 139 -15.13 6.43 10.92
CA LEU A 139 -14.50 6.05 9.67
C LEU A 139 -14.52 4.53 9.47
N GLY A 140 -14.75 4.13 8.21
CA GLY A 140 -14.72 2.75 7.76
C GLY A 140 -13.47 2.42 6.93
N ARG A 141 -13.70 1.79 5.79
CA ARG A 141 -12.64 1.38 4.85
C ARG A 141 -11.92 2.61 4.29
N ARG A 142 -10.63 2.45 4.06
CA ARG A 142 -9.78 3.54 3.58
C ARG A 142 -8.96 3.11 2.37
N THR A 143 -8.90 3.98 1.38
CA THR A 143 -7.96 3.94 0.25
C THR A 143 -7.01 5.13 0.33
N ASP A 144 -6.08 5.24 -0.60
CA ASP A 144 -5.19 6.41 -0.67
C ASP A 144 -5.96 7.71 -0.95
N GLU A 145 -7.03 7.62 -1.73
CA GLU A 145 -7.80 8.78 -2.19
C GLU A 145 -9.06 9.01 -1.36
N TRP A 146 -9.75 7.95 -0.94
CA TRP A 146 -11.07 8.03 -0.30
C TRP A 146 -11.10 7.28 1.02
N THR A 147 -11.86 7.81 1.98
CA THR A 147 -12.17 7.15 3.24
C THR A 147 -13.67 7.10 3.42
N GLU A 148 -14.19 5.90 3.68
CA GLU A 148 -15.61 5.67 3.99
C GLU A 148 -15.99 6.34 5.30
N VAL A 149 -17.17 6.95 5.31
CA VAL A 149 -17.76 7.58 6.49
C VAL A 149 -18.94 6.73 6.94
N LEU A 150 -18.87 6.22 8.15
CA LEU A 150 -19.92 5.43 8.78
C LEU A 150 -20.89 6.29 9.59
N GLY A 151 -20.44 7.47 10.03
CA GLY A 151 -21.23 8.41 10.78
C GLY A 151 -20.55 9.78 10.92
N GLY A 152 -21.31 10.77 11.35
CA GLY A 152 -20.81 12.13 11.63
C GLY A 152 -20.91 13.12 10.46
N LEU A 153 -21.30 12.68 9.27
CA LEU A 153 -21.50 13.54 8.10
C LEU A 153 -22.75 13.11 7.32
N GLU A 154 -23.49 14.06 6.80
CA GLU A 154 -24.65 13.81 5.95
C GLU A 154 -24.26 13.85 4.46
N PRO A 155 -24.92 13.03 3.61
CA PRO A 155 -24.73 13.11 2.16
C PRO A 155 -25.04 14.51 1.63
N GLY A 156 -24.18 15.02 0.72
CA GLY A 156 -24.34 16.36 0.15
C GLY A 156 -23.72 17.48 1.00
N THR A 157 -23.13 17.18 2.15
CA THR A 157 -22.41 18.19 2.94
C THR A 157 -21.15 18.66 2.19
N GLU A 158 -21.02 19.97 2.00
CA GLU A 158 -19.79 20.58 1.50
C GLU A 158 -18.74 20.59 2.60
N TYR A 159 -17.53 20.15 2.28
CA TYR A 159 -16.41 20.12 3.23
C TYR A 159 -15.11 20.54 2.56
N VAL A 160 -14.15 20.99 3.38
CA VAL A 160 -12.86 21.48 2.93
C VAL A 160 -11.93 20.31 2.64
N VAL A 161 -11.37 20.28 1.43
CA VAL A 161 -10.41 19.27 1.00
C VAL A 161 -8.99 19.82 1.03
N ASP A 162 -8.76 20.97 0.43
CA ASP A 162 -7.46 21.62 0.38
C ASP A 162 -7.39 22.78 1.38
N GLY A 163 -6.27 22.87 2.11
CA GLY A 163 -6.08 23.93 3.10
C GLY A 163 -6.78 23.70 4.44
N ALA A 164 -7.34 22.53 4.68
CA ALA A 164 -8.03 22.18 5.93
C ALA A 164 -7.17 22.45 7.20
N PHE A 165 -5.85 22.34 7.08
CA PHE A 165 -4.91 22.63 8.17
C PHE A 165 -4.92 24.11 8.60
N LEU A 166 -5.24 25.04 7.69
CA LEU A 166 -5.34 26.48 8.02
C LEU A 166 -6.54 26.75 8.92
N ILE A 167 -7.66 26.10 8.63
CA ILE A 167 -8.88 26.21 9.46
C ILE A 167 -8.62 25.62 10.84
N ARG A 168 -7.93 24.47 10.92
CA ARG A 168 -7.51 23.90 12.19
C ARG A 168 -6.68 24.87 13.01
N ALA A 169 -5.66 25.47 12.40
CA ALA A 169 -4.77 26.40 13.09
C ALA A 169 -5.53 27.65 13.61
N ASP A 170 -6.53 28.14 12.87
CA ASP A 170 -7.35 29.29 13.28
C ASP A 170 -8.26 28.93 14.45
N ILE A 171 -8.90 27.76 14.43
CA ILE A 171 -9.73 27.27 15.52
C ILE A 171 -8.91 27.05 16.81
N GLU A 172 -7.73 26.42 16.69
CA GLU A 172 -6.83 26.17 17.83
C GLU A 172 -6.34 27.49 18.44
N LYS A 173 -6.05 28.49 17.61
CA LYS A 173 -5.63 29.83 18.05
C LYS A 173 -6.76 30.59 18.76
N SER A 174 -7.97 30.52 18.24
CA SER A 174 -9.13 31.18 18.86
C SER A 174 -9.54 30.54 20.19
N GLY A 175 -9.40 29.19 20.31
CA GLY A 175 -9.61 28.46 21.55
C GLY A 175 -8.60 28.78 22.66
N ALA A 176 -7.35 29.05 22.29
CA ALA A 176 -6.28 29.41 23.24
C ALA A 176 -6.41 30.84 23.81
N SER A 177 -7.21 31.70 23.19
CA SER A 177 -7.41 33.10 23.62
C SER A 177 -8.52 33.28 24.68
N HIS A 178 -9.23 32.21 25.07
CA HIS A 178 -10.30 32.28 26.06
C HIS A 178 -9.93 31.77 27.47
N ASP A 179 -8.66 31.37 27.69
CA ASP A 179 -8.16 30.89 28.97
C ASP A 179 -7.27 31.96 29.67
N HIS A 180 -7.80 33.14 29.89
CA HIS A 180 -7.19 34.17 30.76
C HIS A 180 -8.21 34.73 31.75
#